data_9954f49a692752b6d4b864052d64d2aa
#
_entry.id   9954f49a692752b6d4b864052d64d2aa
#
_cell.length_a   1.000
_cell.length_b   1.000
_cell.length_c   1.000
_cell.angle_alpha   90.00
_cell.angle_beta   90.00
_cell.angle_gamma   90.00
#
_symmetry.space_group_name_H-M   'P 1'
#
loop_
_entity.id
_entity.type
_entity.pdbx_description
1 polymer ?
#
loop_
_entity_poly.entity_id
_entity_poly.type
_entity_poly.pdbx_seq_one_letter_code
_entity_poly.pdbx_strand_id
1 'polypeptide(L)'
;MNDVTITQASLNDVDTLFRWGEENWELWGDDKYKWFSKKSITRLIGDPKDDVLLVAKKNDIPIGMCMVLTLRDWAFCEGLFVEKEYRRIGLGKRLLDEASRRLKQKGVESMMLLVGTKNGSGMRFYEREKFYKGFQCFIMTKDLTSEK
;
A
#
# COMPACT_ATOMS: atom_id res chain seq x y z
N MET A 1 8.81 2.47 -20.58
CA MET A 1 8.81 2.60 -19.10
C MET A 1 9.77 3.69 -18.58
N ASN A 2 10.47 4.38 -19.45
CA ASN A 2 11.45 5.41 -19.05
C ASN A 2 10.82 6.68 -18.44
N ASP A 3 9.49 6.85 -18.58
CA ASP A 3 8.79 8.07 -18.17
C ASP A 3 8.00 7.93 -16.85
N VAL A 4 8.24 6.86 -16.09
CA VAL A 4 7.56 6.63 -14.80
C VAL A 4 8.51 6.95 -13.67
N THR A 5 8.14 7.95 -12.87
CA THR A 5 8.82 8.30 -11.61
C THR A 5 8.12 7.67 -10.41
N ILE A 6 8.89 7.30 -9.38
CA ILE A 6 8.36 6.84 -8.09
C ILE A 6 8.92 7.76 -7.01
N THR A 7 8.03 8.43 -6.30
CA THR A 7 8.39 9.40 -5.26
C THR A 7 7.55 9.20 -4.02
N GLN A 8 7.95 9.81 -2.91
CA GLN A 8 7.09 9.97 -1.75
C GLN A 8 5.84 10.75 -2.17
N ALA A 9 4.66 10.34 -1.70
CA ALA A 9 3.41 11.03 -1.97
C ALA A 9 3.45 12.47 -1.47
N SER A 10 2.76 13.34 -2.17
CA SER A 10 2.56 14.75 -1.83
C SER A 10 1.10 15.03 -1.48
N LEU A 11 0.81 16.20 -0.93
CA LEU A 11 -0.56 16.61 -0.61
C LEU A 11 -1.48 16.64 -1.84
N ASN A 12 -0.92 16.86 -3.02
CA ASN A 12 -1.67 16.82 -4.28
C ASN A 12 -2.18 15.40 -4.64
N ASP A 13 -1.63 14.37 -4.02
CA ASP A 13 -1.99 12.98 -4.29
C ASP A 13 -3.14 12.46 -3.40
N VAL A 14 -3.53 13.23 -2.35
CA VAL A 14 -4.51 12.80 -1.33
C VAL A 14 -5.83 12.32 -1.93
N ASP A 15 -6.40 13.10 -2.86
CA ASP A 15 -7.68 12.77 -3.47
C ASP A 15 -7.62 11.48 -4.29
N THR A 16 -6.54 11.27 -5.02
CA THR A 16 -6.33 10.06 -5.82
C THR A 16 -6.12 8.84 -4.93
N LEU A 17 -5.30 8.96 -3.89
CA LEU A 17 -5.04 7.88 -2.93
C LEU A 17 -6.31 7.48 -2.18
N PHE A 18 -7.12 8.46 -1.77
CA PHE A 18 -8.41 8.22 -1.15
C PHE A 18 -9.37 7.49 -2.09
N ARG A 19 -9.51 7.99 -3.32
CA ARG A 19 -10.38 7.39 -4.35
C ARG A 19 -9.98 5.94 -4.65
N TRP A 20 -8.71 5.64 -4.83
CA TRP A 20 -8.26 4.27 -5.07
C TRP A 20 -8.64 3.30 -3.95
N GLY A 21 -8.55 3.74 -2.71
CA GLY A 21 -8.98 2.92 -1.58
C GLY A 21 -10.47 2.66 -1.56
N GLU A 22 -11.29 3.70 -1.80
CA GLU A 22 -12.75 3.58 -1.81
C GLU A 22 -13.26 2.73 -2.98
N GLU A 23 -12.69 2.91 -4.18
CA GLU A 23 -13.13 2.19 -5.39
C GLU A 23 -12.66 0.73 -5.44
N ASN A 24 -11.63 0.37 -4.68
CA ASN A 24 -11.00 -0.96 -4.73
C ASN A 24 -11.05 -1.69 -3.38
N TRP A 25 -12.08 -1.45 -2.59
CA TRP A 25 -12.23 -2.06 -1.27
C TRP A 25 -12.12 -3.60 -1.29
N GLU A 26 -12.53 -4.25 -2.38
CA GLU A 26 -12.42 -5.71 -2.56
C GLU A 26 -10.97 -6.22 -2.48
N LEU A 27 -10.00 -5.37 -2.81
CA LEU A 27 -8.58 -5.70 -2.71
C LEU A 27 -8.07 -5.61 -1.27
N TRP A 28 -8.75 -4.82 -0.42
CA TRP A 28 -8.34 -4.52 0.94
C TRP A 28 -9.00 -5.43 1.99
N GLY A 29 -10.09 -6.10 1.65
CA GLY A 29 -10.78 -6.95 2.61
C GLY A 29 -12.23 -7.21 2.26
N ASP A 30 -13.14 -6.66 3.04
CA ASP A 30 -14.58 -6.75 2.85
C ASP A 30 -15.26 -5.37 2.90
N ASP A 31 -16.57 -5.33 2.70
CA ASP A 31 -17.37 -4.11 2.69
C ASP A 31 -17.40 -3.35 4.03
N LYS A 32 -16.97 -3.97 5.12
CA LYS A 32 -16.85 -3.37 6.45
C LYS A 32 -15.49 -2.76 6.71
N TYR A 33 -14.49 -3.12 5.91
CA TYR A 33 -13.17 -2.53 6.01
C TYR A 33 -13.20 -1.11 5.42
N LYS A 34 -12.85 -0.14 6.24
CA LYS A 34 -12.79 1.26 5.81
C LYS A 34 -11.35 1.62 5.46
N TRP A 35 -11.18 2.13 4.25
CA TRP A 35 -9.92 2.75 3.84
C TRP A 35 -9.62 4.00 4.66
N PHE A 36 -8.41 4.46 4.60
CA PHE A 36 -7.99 5.68 5.29
C PHE A 36 -8.79 6.89 4.82
N SER A 37 -9.23 7.72 5.76
CA SER A 37 -9.84 9.01 5.44
C SER A 37 -8.84 9.96 4.78
N LYS A 38 -9.31 10.95 4.04
CA LYS A 38 -8.43 12.00 3.50
C LYS A 38 -7.60 12.67 4.60
N LYS A 39 -8.19 12.91 5.77
CA LYS A 39 -7.48 13.45 6.95
C LYS A 39 -6.32 12.55 7.38
N SER A 40 -6.53 11.24 7.42
CA SER A 40 -5.48 10.29 7.79
C SER A 40 -4.36 10.25 6.75
N ILE A 41 -4.71 10.22 5.46
CA ILE A 41 -3.73 10.27 4.35
C ILE A 41 -2.92 11.57 4.40
N THR A 42 -3.59 12.72 4.62
CA THR A 42 -2.91 14.02 4.77
C THR A 42 -1.90 14.01 5.92
N ARG A 43 -2.27 13.39 7.06
CA ARG A 43 -1.33 13.26 8.21
C ARG A 43 -0.14 12.37 7.89
N LEU A 44 -0.37 11.24 7.22
CA LEU A 44 0.72 10.33 6.79
C LEU A 44 1.70 11.04 5.85
N ILE A 45 1.21 11.88 4.95
CA ILE A 45 2.04 12.65 4.03
C ILE A 45 2.79 13.78 4.75
N GLY A 46 2.10 14.50 5.62
CA GLY A 46 2.66 15.68 6.32
C GLY A 46 3.67 15.34 7.42
N ASP A 47 3.51 14.21 8.08
CA ASP A 47 4.41 13.69 9.12
C ASP A 47 4.58 12.18 9.00
N PRO A 48 5.28 11.72 7.95
CA PRO A 48 5.41 10.30 7.64
C PRO A 48 6.25 9.52 8.66
N LYS A 49 7.09 10.18 9.45
CA LYS A 49 8.08 9.53 10.32
C LYS A 49 8.88 8.49 9.53
N ASP A 50 8.75 7.23 9.89
CA ASP A 50 9.40 6.13 9.18
C ASP A 50 8.51 5.45 8.15
N ASP A 51 7.25 5.85 8.05
CA ASP A 51 6.31 5.29 7.09
C ASP A 51 6.69 5.64 5.65
N VAL A 52 6.36 4.75 4.74
CA VAL A 52 6.67 4.89 3.32
C VAL A 52 5.38 4.90 2.53
N LEU A 53 5.04 6.04 1.96
CA LEU A 53 3.90 6.21 1.06
C LEU A 53 4.39 6.67 -0.31
N LEU A 54 4.53 5.74 -1.23
CA LEU A 54 5.03 5.98 -2.57
C LEU A 54 3.90 6.15 -3.57
N VAL A 55 4.12 7.05 -4.53
CA VAL A 55 3.28 7.20 -5.71
C VAL A 55 4.14 7.07 -6.96
N ALA A 56 3.70 6.23 -7.87
CA ALA A 56 4.23 6.17 -9.23
C ALA A 56 3.44 7.12 -10.13
N LYS A 57 4.15 7.95 -10.89
CA LYS A 57 3.54 8.93 -11.81
C LYS A 57 4.10 8.78 -13.21
N LYS A 58 3.22 8.96 -14.20
CA LYS A 58 3.59 9.12 -15.60
C LYS A 58 3.05 10.45 -16.10
N ASN A 59 3.92 11.34 -16.58
CA ASN A 59 3.56 12.71 -16.95
C ASN A 59 2.77 13.42 -15.83
N ASP A 60 3.27 13.31 -14.59
CA ASP A 60 2.66 13.84 -13.36
C ASP A 60 1.30 13.24 -12.96
N ILE A 61 0.78 12.30 -13.73
CA ILE A 61 -0.47 11.60 -13.43
C ILE A 61 -0.16 10.38 -12.55
N PRO A 62 -0.76 10.26 -11.34
CA PRO A 62 -0.62 9.08 -10.49
C PRO A 62 -1.18 7.83 -11.18
N ILE A 63 -0.39 6.74 -11.21
CA ILE A 63 -0.73 5.47 -11.85
C ILE A 63 -0.54 4.25 -10.94
N GLY A 64 -0.06 4.46 -9.74
CA GLY A 64 0.08 3.40 -8.73
C GLY A 64 0.62 3.93 -7.42
N MET A 65 0.46 3.14 -6.37
CA MET A 65 0.94 3.48 -5.02
C MET A 65 1.45 2.25 -4.27
N CYS A 66 2.29 2.50 -3.26
CA CYS A 66 2.64 1.54 -2.22
C CYS A 66 2.64 2.24 -0.88
N MET A 67 1.79 1.78 0.05
CA MET A 67 1.69 2.33 1.40
C MET A 67 2.18 1.30 2.40
N VAL A 68 3.20 1.66 3.17
CA VAL A 68 3.80 0.81 4.19
C VAL A 68 3.91 1.57 5.50
N LEU A 69 3.33 1.03 6.54
CA LEU A 69 3.39 1.55 7.90
C LEU A 69 4.48 0.82 8.69
N THR A 70 5.31 1.55 9.40
CA THR A 70 6.40 0.96 10.19
C THR A 70 5.97 0.72 11.63
N LEU A 71 6.36 -0.42 12.15
CA LEU A 71 6.11 -0.89 13.51
C LEU A 71 7.43 -1.32 14.13
N ARG A 72 8.35 -0.37 14.30
CA ARG A 72 9.73 -0.59 14.77
C ARG A 72 10.54 -1.45 13.80
N ASP A 73 10.92 -2.66 14.19
CA ASP A 73 11.80 -3.55 13.42
C ASP A 73 11.12 -4.19 12.22
N TRP A 74 9.82 -4.09 12.12
CA TRP A 74 9.03 -4.62 11.01
C TRP A 74 8.04 -3.60 10.47
N ALA A 75 7.50 -3.86 9.30
CA ALA A 75 6.57 -2.99 8.62
C ALA A 75 5.36 -3.77 8.09
N PHE A 76 4.25 -3.06 7.91
CA PHE A 76 3.02 -3.59 7.35
C PHE A 76 2.69 -2.87 6.05
N CYS A 77 2.70 -3.60 4.94
CA CYS A 77 2.25 -3.07 3.65
C CYS A 77 0.72 -3.05 3.62
N GLU A 78 0.16 -1.87 3.83
CA GLU A 78 -1.28 -1.64 3.85
C GLU A 78 -1.89 -1.69 2.46
N GLY A 79 -1.17 -1.24 1.45
CA GLY A 79 -1.69 -1.23 0.10
C GLY A 79 -0.61 -1.16 -0.95
N LEU A 80 -0.78 -1.97 -1.99
CA LEU A 80 -0.06 -1.90 -3.24
C LEU A 80 -1.10 -1.89 -4.36
N PHE A 81 -1.17 -0.79 -5.09
CA PHE A 81 -2.12 -0.62 -6.15
C PHE A 81 -1.46 -0.12 -7.43
N VAL A 82 -1.91 -0.61 -8.57
CA VAL A 82 -1.52 -0.14 -9.90
C VAL A 82 -2.78 -0.05 -10.75
N GLU A 83 -2.95 1.07 -11.42
CA GLU A 83 -4.03 1.28 -12.39
C GLU A 83 -4.04 0.17 -13.44
N LYS A 84 -5.22 -0.25 -13.86
CA LYS A 84 -5.43 -1.46 -14.68
C LYS A 84 -4.57 -1.45 -15.95
N GLU A 85 -4.48 -0.30 -16.60
CA GLU A 85 -3.75 -0.10 -17.86
C GLU A 85 -2.22 -0.22 -17.69
N TYR A 86 -1.74 -0.10 -16.45
CA TYR A 86 -0.31 -0.15 -16.10
C TYR A 86 0.10 -1.41 -15.36
N ARG A 87 -0.81 -2.40 -15.28
CA ARG A 87 -0.51 -3.70 -14.68
C ARG A 87 0.30 -4.58 -15.62
N ARG A 88 0.96 -5.60 -15.06
CA ARG A 88 1.75 -6.63 -15.78
C ARG A 88 2.98 -6.09 -16.54
N ILE A 89 3.37 -4.86 -16.32
CA ILE A 89 4.59 -4.26 -16.89
C ILE A 89 5.68 -4.04 -15.82
N GLY A 90 5.56 -4.69 -14.65
CA GLY A 90 6.55 -4.62 -13.59
C GLY A 90 6.44 -3.42 -12.64
N LEU A 91 5.42 -2.56 -12.79
CA LEU A 91 5.30 -1.37 -11.96
C LEU A 91 5.06 -1.69 -10.48
N GLY A 92 4.22 -2.68 -10.16
CA GLY A 92 4.00 -3.12 -8.78
C GLY A 92 5.29 -3.61 -8.12
N LYS A 93 6.12 -4.37 -8.86
CA LYS A 93 7.44 -4.78 -8.39
C LYS A 93 8.34 -3.58 -8.11
N ARG A 94 8.43 -2.61 -9.00
CA ARG A 94 9.24 -1.40 -8.82
C ARG A 94 8.83 -0.59 -7.59
N LEU A 95 7.52 -0.46 -7.34
CA LEU A 95 6.98 0.20 -6.14
C LEU A 95 7.41 -0.54 -4.88
N LEU A 96 7.27 -1.87 -4.88
CA LEU A 96 7.62 -2.72 -3.74
C LEU A 96 9.13 -2.73 -3.47
N ASP A 97 9.95 -2.80 -4.53
CA ASP A 97 11.41 -2.73 -4.44
C ASP A 97 11.88 -1.40 -3.84
N GLU A 98 11.30 -0.28 -4.29
CA GLU A 98 11.64 1.04 -3.77
C GLU A 98 11.20 1.21 -2.31
N ALA A 99 10.00 0.72 -1.95
CA ALA A 99 9.55 0.70 -0.56
C ALA A 99 10.51 -0.13 0.31
N SER A 100 10.86 -1.33 -0.12
CA SER A 100 11.80 -2.22 0.57
C SER A 100 13.18 -1.57 0.76
N ARG A 101 13.68 -0.89 -0.27
CA ARG A 101 14.97 -0.18 -0.20
C ARG A 101 14.95 0.92 0.87
N ARG A 102 13.87 1.73 0.91
CA ARG A 102 13.71 2.80 1.91
C ARG A 102 13.58 2.26 3.32
N LEU A 103 12.81 1.19 3.50
CA LEU A 103 12.64 0.54 4.80
C LEU A 103 13.95 -0.03 5.34
N LYS A 104 14.74 -0.70 4.49
CA LYS A 104 16.08 -1.18 4.86
C LYS A 104 17.00 -0.07 5.34
N GLN A 105 16.97 1.10 4.68
CA GLN A 105 17.76 2.26 5.11
C GLN A 105 17.34 2.80 6.49
N LYS A 106 16.12 2.51 6.92
CA LYS A 106 15.57 2.87 8.24
C LYS A 106 15.75 1.77 9.29
N GLY A 107 16.42 0.66 8.95
CA GLY A 107 16.67 -0.44 9.85
C GLY A 107 15.50 -1.41 10.02
N VAL A 108 14.49 -1.35 9.15
CA VAL A 108 13.38 -2.31 9.15
C VAL A 108 13.86 -3.65 8.59
N GLU A 109 13.62 -4.73 9.33
CA GLU A 109 14.16 -6.06 9.03
C GLU A 109 13.18 -6.94 8.24
N SER A 110 11.88 -6.68 8.38
CA SER A 110 10.84 -7.48 7.71
C SER A 110 9.62 -6.65 7.33
N MET A 111 8.92 -7.11 6.32
CA MET A 111 7.64 -6.54 5.87
C MET A 111 6.61 -7.66 5.75
N MET A 112 5.42 -7.45 6.28
CA MET A 112 4.28 -8.35 6.14
C MET A 112 3.12 -7.62 5.48
N LEU A 113 2.16 -8.39 4.97
CA LEU A 113 0.92 -7.90 4.36
C LEU A 113 -0.19 -8.92 4.51
N LEU A 114 -1.41 -8.50 4.26
CA LEU A 114 -2.55 -9.37 4.16
C LEU A 114 -2.97 -9.53 2.71
N VAL A 115 -3.26 -10.76 2.31
CA VAL A 115 -3.81 -11.08 0.99
C VAL A 115 -5.10 -11.85 1.20
N GLY A 116 -6.19 -11.36 0.62
CA GLY A 116 -7.46 -12.07 0.66
C GLY A 116 -7.33 -13.46 0.04
N THR A 117 -7.94 -14.47 0.66
CA THR A 117 -7.86 -15.88 0.22
C THR A 117 -8.36 -16.10 -1.21
N LYS A 118 -9.25 -15.23 -1.69
CA LYS A 118 -9.77 -15.25 -3.06
C LYS A 118 -8.90 -14.49 -4.05
N ASN A 119 -7.91 -13.72 -3.59
CA ASN A 119 -6.99 -12.95 -4.44
C ASN A 119 -5.80 -13.81 -4.89
N GLY A 120 -6.04 -14.79 -5.74
CA GLY A 120 -5.00 -15.70 -6.22
C GLY A 120 -3.92 -15.01 -7.06
N SER A 121 -4.25 -13.96 -7.80
CA SER A 121 -3.26 -13.20 -8.59
C SER A 121 -2.31 -12.40 -7.68
N GLY A 122 -2.84 -11.79 -6.62
CA GLY A 122 -2.05 -11.11 -5.60
C GLY A 122 -1.12 -12.08 -4.86
N MET A 123 -1.63 -13.24 -4.43
CA MET A 123 -0.79 -14.26 -3.79
C MET A 123 0.38 -14.68 -4.67
N ARG A 124 0.13 -15.03 -5.95
CA ARG A 124 1.21 -15.38 -6.88
C ARG A 124 2.21 -14.25 -7.12
N PHE A 125 1.74 -13.00 -7.13
CA PHE A 125 2.62 -11.84 -7.24
C PHE A 125 3.56 -11.77 -6.03
N TYR A 126 3.04 -11.78 -4.81
CA TYR A 126 3.86 -11.67 -3.60
C TYR A 126 4.80 -12.86 -3.41
N GLU A 127 4.39 -14.08 -3.75
CA GLU A 127 5.29 -15.25 -3.73
C GLU A 127 6.47 -15.08 -4.69
N ARG A 128 6.27 -14.53 -5.89
CA ARG A 128 7.38 -14.18 -6.81
C ARG A 128 8.29 -13.10 -6.23
N GLU A 129 7.75 -12.17 -5.47
CA GLU A 129 8.52 -11.13 -4.78
C GLU A 129 9.11 -11.61 -3.44
N LYS A 130 9.18 -12.93 -3.24
CA LYS A 130 9.83 -13.57 -2.09
C LYS A 130 9.11 -13.44 -0.75
N PHE A 131 7.84 -13.09 -0.76
CA PHE A 131 7.00 -13.27 0.41
C PHE A 131 6.66 -14.76 0.56
N TYR A 132 6.78 -15.29 1.75
CA TYR A 132 6.32 -16.63 2.05
C TYR A 132 4.91 -16.58 2.65
N LYS A 133 4.11 -17.59 2.34
CA LYS A 133 2.74 -17.71 2.80
C LYS A 133 2.72 -18.19 4.26
N GLY A 134 2.15 -17.36 5.13
CA GLY A 134 1.94 -17.70 6.54
C GLY A 134 0.64 -18.47 6.78
N PHE A 135 0.07 -18.32 7.96
CA PHE A 135 -1.19 -18.93 8.35
C PHE A 135 -2.39 -18.06 7.94
N GLN A 136 -3.56 -18.69 7.85
CA GLN A 136 -4.81 -17.96 7.65
C GLN A 136 -5.34 -17.40 8.98
N CYS A 137 -5.84 -16.18 8.96
CA CYS A 137 -6.41 -15.50 10.12
C CYS A 137 -7.61 -14.66 9.73
N PHE A 138 -8.41 -14.27 10.71
CA PHE A 138 -9.48 -13.30 10.55
C PHE A 138 -9.00 -11.91 10.95
N ILE A 139 -9.38 -10.90 10.18
CA ILE A 139 -9.23 -9.51 10.60
C ILE A 139 -10.39 -9.19 11.55
N MET A 140 -10.06 -8.81 12.77
CA MET A 140 -11.04 -8.42 13.80
C MET A 140 -10.96 -6.91 14.00
N THR A 141 -12.06 -6.21 13.80
CA THR A 141 -12.12 -4.75 13.91
C THR A 141 -13.10 -4.33 15.01
N LYS A 142 -12.69 -3.34 15.80
CA LYS A 142 -13.55 -2.69 16.79
C LYS A 142 -13.66 -1.20 16.45
N ASP A 143 -14.89 -0.70 16.32
CA ASP A 143 -15.12 0.74 16.19
C ASP A 143 -14.92 1.41 17.55
N LEU A 144 -13.98 2.34 17.62
CA LEU A 144 -13.67 3.11 18.83
C LEU A 144 -14.39 4.46 18.90
N THR A 145 -15.13 4.82 17.83
CA THR A 145 -15.86 6.07 17.73
C THR A 145 -17.32 5.95 18.14
N SER A 146 -17.85 4.74 18.20
CA SER A 146 -19.21 4.49 18.66
C SER A 146 -19.26 4.62 20.18
N GLU A 147 -19.77 5.72 20.68
CA GLU A 147 -20.23 5.80 22.08
C GLU A 147 -21.40 4.82 22.27
N LYS A 148 -21.31 4.03 23.32
CA LYS A 148 -22.43 3.19 23.77
C LYS A 148 -23.48 4.03 24.48
#